data_7d4f7b432a96d100ddb48656046e7b80
#
_entry.id   7d4f7b432a96d100ddb48656046e7b80
#
_cell.length_a   1.000
_cell.length_b   1.000
_cell.length_c   1.000
_cell.angle_alpha   90.00
_cell.angle_beta   90.00
_cell.angle_gamma   90.00
#
_symmetry.space_group_name_H-M   'P 1'
#
loop_
_entity.id
_entity.type
_entity.pdbx_description
1 polymer ?
#
loop_
_entity_poly.entity_id
_entity_poly.type
_entity_poly.pdbx_seq_one_letter_code
_entity_poly.pdbx_strand_id
1 'polypeptide(L)'
;MSGFFLRGALVEYGGDFLGPIPNLVVFQFNPEELARTIKIPEPPAAATSNGTAAAEPSATSAPPTESFTLTAKFSAADDLGKGGAVSAIPRVFGIGPQIAALEQMIYPAGPLSGLLGQALDAVGSVSVSADGVSAGGSAKPAERKTPRQSLPRILFIWGYTRVLPVRITSMTITEQKFDAFLNPVQVEIQIGLDVLSLAKTSPDKIGYGALTYSRGAKDAQAILNLAKAIELAADIIPF
;
A
#
# COMPACT_ATOMS: atom_id res chain seq x y z
N MET A 1 27.89 -13.80 -11.37
CA MET A 1 26.52 -14.24 -11.07
C MET A 1 25.77 -13.04 -10.52
N SER A 2 24.88 -12.44 -11.30
CA SER A 2 24.00 -11.37 -10.78
C SER A 2 23.02 -12.03 -9.82
N GLY A 3 23.24 -11.86 -8.53
CA GLY A 3 22.32 -12.34 -7.51
C GLY A 3 20.95 -11.73 -7.75
N PHE A 4 19.92 -12.56 -7.88
CA PHE A 4 18.53 -12.11 -7.96
C PHE A 4 18.11 -11.64 -6.57
N PHE A 5 18.07 -10.34 -6.36
CA PHE A 5 17.57 -9.75 -5.13
C PHE A 5 16.09 -9.41 -5.29
N LEU A 6 15.27 -10.01 -4.43
CA LEU A 6 13.88 -9.61 -4.29
C LEU A 6 13.81 -8.21 -3.70
N ARG A 7 13.00 -7.36 -4.32
CA ARG A 7 12.73 -6.01 -3.83
C ARG A 7 11.34 -5.93 -3.24
N GLY A 8 11.21 -5.16 -2.17
CA GLY A 8 9.90 -4.79 -1.66
C GLY A 8 9.19 -3.82 -2.61
N ALA A 9 7.87 -3.82 -2.60
CA ALA A 9 7.06 -2.95 -3.46
C ALA A 9 5.73 -2.57 -2.82
N LEU A 10 5.21 -1.41 -3.22
CA LEU A 10 3.83 -0.99 -3.03
C LEU A 10 3.14 -1.03 -4.40
N VAL A 11 1.99 -1.68 -4.47
CA VAL A 11 1.22 -1.85 -5.71
C VAL A 11 -0.20 -1.39 -5.46
N GLU A 12 -0.65 -0.38 -6.21
CA GLU A 12 -2.05 0.00 -6.23
C GLU A 12 -2.85 -1.03 -7.03
N TYR A 13 -4.04 -1.41 -6.56
CA TYR A 13 -4.90 -2.37 -7.24
C TYR A 13 -6.38 -1.96 -7.12
N GLY A 14 -7.21 -2.47 -8.02
CA GLY A 14 -8.64 -2.17 -8.08
C GLY A 14 -9.00 -1.46 -9.38
N GLY A 15 -10.28 -1.13 -9.55
CA GLY A 15 -10.79 -0.49 -10.75
C GLY A 15 -10.63 1.04 -10.78
N ASP A 16 -10.13 1.63 -9.70
CA ASP A 16 -10.16 3.07 -9.47
C ASP A 16 -8.79 3.75 -9.74
N PHE A 17 -7.81 3.02 -10.29
CA PHE A 17 -6.52 3.60 -10.63
C PHE A 17 -6.54 4.29 -12.00
N LEU A 18 -5.76 5.34 -12.12
CA LEU A 18 -5.62 6.12 -13.35
C LEU A 18 -4.80 5.35 -14.39
N GLY A 19 -5.49 4.81 -15.39
CA GLY A 19 -4.86 4.20 -16.57
C GLY A 19 -4.82 2.67 -16.57
N PRO A 20 -4.29 2.06 -17.64
CA PRO A 20 -4.28 0.62 -17.86
C PRO A 20 -3.25 -0.13 -16.99
N ILE A 21 -2.32 0.60 -16.37
CA ILE A 21 -1.24 0.04 -15.57
C ILE A 21 -1.41 0.51 -14.12
N PRO A 22 -1.46 -0.41 -13.13
CA PRO A 22 -1.52 -0.03 -11.73
C PRO A 22 -0.30 0.80 -11.33
N ASN A 23 -0.48 1.74 -10.42
CA ASN A 23 0.62 2.48 -9.84
C ASN A 23 1.48 1.51 -9.03
N LEU A 24 2.75 1.43 -9.38
CA LEU A 24 3.72 0.49 -8.80
C LEU A 24 4.97 1.24 -8.38
N VAL A 25 5.29 1.15 -7.10
CA VAL A 25 6.55 1.67 -6.56
C VAL A 25 7.38 0.51 -6.01
N VAL A 26 8.44 0.18 -6.71
CA VAL A 26 9.43 -0.81 -6.28
C VAL A 26 10.51 -0.09 -5.49
N PHE A 27 10.83 -0.59 -4.30
CA PHE A 27 11.93 -0.02 -3.51
C PHE A 27 13.26 -0.24 -4.22
N GLN A 28 13.97 0.84 -4.49
CA GLN A 28 15.25 0.78 -5.20
C GLN A 28 16.30 0.04 -4.36
N PHE A 29 16.35 0.37 -3.08
CA PHE A 29 17.10 -0.34 -2.06
C PHE A 29 16.10 -0.90 -1.06
N ASN A 30 16.25 -2.18 -0.69
CA ASN A 30 15.45 -2.70 0.40
C ASN A 30 15.83 -1.96 1.68
N PRO A 31 14.85 -1.49 2.46
CA PRO A 31 15.12 -0.94 3.78
C PRO A 31 15.98 -1.87 4.63
N GLU A 32 16.93 -1.30 5.35
CA GLU A 32 17.79 -2.05 6.28
C GLU A 32 16.96 -2.58 7.46
N GLU A 33 15.90 -1.86 7.82
CA GLU A 33 15.02 -2.19 8.93
C GLU A 33 13.55 -2.14 8.48
N LEU A 34 12.80 -3.17 8.89
CA LEU A 34 11.34 -3.23 8.76
C LEU A 34 10.76 -3.47 10.14
N ALA A 35 10.31 -2.42 10.81
CA ALA A 35 9.63 -2.55 12.08
C ALA A 35 8.20 -3.05 11.88
N ARG A 36 7.80 -4.07 12.64
CA ARG A 36 6.46 -4.64 12.65
C ARG A 36 5.88 -4.60 14.05
N THR A 37 4.75 -3.95 14.21
CA THR A 37 4.02 -3.87 15.48
C THR A 37 2.71 -4.66 15.37
N ILE A 38 2.45 -5.54 16.33
CA ILE A 38 1.21 -6.29 16.44
C ILE A 38 0.51 -5.82 17.71
N LYS A 39 -0.69 -5.25 17.57
CA LYS A 39 -1.54 -4.86 18.69
C LYS A 39 -2.60 -5.92 18.90
N ILE A 40 -2.65 -6.47 20.10
CA ILE A 40 -3.65 -7.43 20.54
C ILE A 40 -4.78 -6.62 21.19
N PRO A 41 -6.04 -6.73 20.72
CA PRO A 41 -7.15 -6.03 21.34
C PRO A 41 -7.36 -6.52 22.78
N GLU A 42 -7.73 -5.60 23.66
CA GLU A 42 -8.09 -5.97 25.04
C GLU A 42 -9.34 -6.85 25.05
N PRO A 43 -9.45 -7.75 26.04
CA PRO A 43 -10.66 -8.54 26.26
C PRO A 43 -11.85 -7.59 26.41
N PRO A 44 -13.06 -7.97 25.96
CA PRO A 44 -14.24 -7.17 26.22
C PRO A 44 -14.41 -7.01 27.73
N ALA A 45 -14.65 -5.78 28.19
CA ALA A 45 -14.95 -5.52 29.59
C ALA A 45 -16.10 -6.43 30.01
N ALA A 46 -15.94 -7.14 31.13
CA ALA A 46 -17.00 -8.00 31.67
C ALA A 46 -18.26 -7.15 31.84
N ALA A 47 -19.31 -7.47 31.09
CA ALA A 47 -20.59 -6.79 31.25
C ALA A 47 -21.05 -7.03 32.69
N THR A 48 -21.16 -5.98 33.47
CA THR A 48 -21.76 -6.00 34.80
C THR A 48 -23.27 -6.16 34.65
N SER A 49 -23.72 -7.33 34.21
CA SER A 49 -25.10 -7.78 34.33
C SER A 49 -25.07 -9.03 35.22
N ASN A 50 -25.89 -9.03 36.24
CA ASN A 50 -26.08 -10.02 37.27
C ASN A 50 -26.16 -11.48 36.76
N GLY A 51 -25.08 -12.05 36.32
CA GLY A 51 -24.99 -13.42 35.85
C GLY A 51 -23.52 -13.85 35.77
N THR A 52 -23.17 -14.81 36.57
CA THR A 52 -21.92 -15.50 36.77
C THR A 52 -21.26 -16.07 35.49
N ALA A 53 -20.97 -15.28 34.49
CA ALA A 53 -20.07 -15.66 33.40
C ALA A 53 -18.76 -14.89 33.59
N ALA A 54 -17.79 -15.50 34.26
CA ALA A 54 -16.43 -15.01 34.27
C ALA A 54 -15.98 -14.90 32.79
N ALA A 55 -15.64 -13.69 32.33
CA ALA A 55 -15.06 -13.51 31.02
C ALA A 55 -13.77 -14.32 30.96
N GLU A 56 -13.65 -15.21 29.98
CA GLU A 56 -12.46 -16.03 29.82
C GLU A 56 -11.26 -15.11 29.55
N PRO A 57 -10.20 -15.16 30.38
CA PRO A 57 -9.08 -14.21 30.27
C PRO A 57 -8.37 -14.21 28.92
N SER A 58 -8.57 -15.26 28.12
CA SER A 58 -8.00 -15.44 26.79
C SER A 58 -8.91 -14.95 25.64
N ALA A 59 -10.15 -14.50 25.94
CA ALA A 59 -11.08 -14.03 24.92
C ALA A 59 -10.65 -12.65 24.38
N THR A 60 -10.52 -12.50 23.07
CA THR A 60 -10.28 -11.21 22.42
C THR A 60 -11.53 -10.74 21.69
N SER A 61 -11.81 -9.44 21.72
CA SER A 61 -12.98 -8.85 21.05
C SER A 61 -12.84 -8.76 19.54
N ALA A 62 -11.61 -8.78 19.01
CA ALA A 62 -11.31 -8.62 17.60
C ALA A 62 -9.95 -9.27 17.24
N PRO A 63 -9.70 -9.59 15.97
CA PRO A 63 -8.40 -10.07 15.55
C PRO A 63 -7.30 -9.03 15.77
N PRO A 64 -6.05 -9.45 16.05
CA PRO A 64 -4.91 -8.56 16.17
C PRO A 64 -4.72 -7.70 14.93
N THR A 65 -4.33 -6.44 15.14
CA THR A 65 -3.98 -5.51 14.06
C THR A 65 -2.47 -5.45 13.89
N GLU A 66 -2.02 -5.40 12.65
CA GLU A 66 -0.61 -5.32 12.30
C GLU A 66 -0.32 -3.95 11.65
N SER A 67 0.80 -3.34 12.04
CA SER A 67 1.35 -2.16 11.37
C SER A 67 2.82 -2.36 11.05
N PHE A 68 3.29 -1.71 9.99
CA PHE A 68 4.67 -1.71 9.57
C PHE A 68 5.19 -0.28 9.48
N THR A 69 6.45 -0.11 9.81
CA THR A 69 7.19 1.14 9.56
C THR A 69 8.49 0.79 8.87
N LEU A 70 8.80 1.50 7.79
CA LEU A 70 10.01 1.30 7.03
C LEU A 70 10.52 2.64 6.49
N THR A 71 11.82 2.70 6.19
CA THR A 71 12.46 3.84 5.55
C THR A 71 13.02 3.42 4.20
N ALA A 72 12.39 3.88 3.13
CA ALA A 72 12.80 3.60 1.75
C ALA A 72 13.76 4.71 1.26
N LYS A 73 14.84 4.31 0.59
CA LYS A 73 15.80 5.24 -0.02
C LYS A 73 15.72 5.12 -1.54
N PHE A 74 15.73 6.27 -2.21
CA PHE A 74 15.72 6.36 -3.66
C PHE A 74 16.87 7.27 -4.12
N SER A 75 17.53 6.90 -5.22
CA SER A 75 18.62 7.67 -5.80
C SER A 75 18.53 7.67 -7.34
N ALA A 76 18.56 8.85 -7.94
CA ALA A 76 18.61 8.99 -9.40
C ALA A 76 19.93 8.48 -9.99
N ALA A 77 20.98 8.40 -9.20
CA ALA A 77 22.33 8.05 -9.67
C ALA A 77 22.38 6.68 -10.35
N ASP A 78 21.66 5.70 -9.83
CA ASP A 78 21.63 4.35 -10.40
C ASP A 78 20.96 4.30 -11.77
N ASP A 79 19.88 5.05 -11.93
CA ASP A 79 19.15 5.09 -13.20
C ASP A 79 19.88 5.96 -14.24
N LEU A 80 20.57 7.00 -13.81
CA LEU A 80 21.45 7.80 -14.65
C LEU A 80 22.63 6.98 -15.18
N GLY A 81 23.15 6.05 -14.40
CA GLY A 81 24.25 5.15 -14.78
C GLY A 81 23.87 4.08 -15.80
N LYS A 82 22.59 3.73 -15.93
CA LYS A 82 22.12 2.68 -16.85
C LYS A 82 22.12 3.07 -18.33
N GLY A 83 22.09 4.38 -18.63
CA GLY A 83 22.02 4.88 -20.00
C GLY A 83 20.69 4.58 -20.72
N GLY A 84 20.57 5.03 -21.99
CA GLY A 84 19.40 4.78 -22.82
C GLY A 84 18.12 5.53 -22.38
N ALA A 85 16.96 5.01 -22.78
CA ALA A 85 15.66 5.65 -22.49
C ALA A 85 15.32 5.69 -20.98
N VAL A 86 15.84 4.74 -20.20
CA VAL A 86 15.62 4.67 -18.75
C VAL A 86 16.27 5.85 -18.03
N SER A 87 17.38 6.37 -18.54
CA SER A 87 18.08 7.53 -17.96
C SER A 87 17.50 8.88 -18.36
N ALA A 88 16.59 8.93 -19.35
CA ALA A 88 16.02 10.19 -19.84
C ALA A 88 15.13 10.87 -18.79
N ILE A 89 14.27 10.09 -18.12
CA ILE A 89 13.35 10.61 -17.09
C ILE A 89 14.12 11.16 -15.88
N PRO A 90 15.06 10.41 -15.26
CA PRO A 90 15.85 10.91 -14.14
C PRO A 90 16.71 12.13 -14.46
N ARG A 91 17.14 12.31 -15.72
CA ARG A 91 17.88 13.51 -16.14
C ARG A 91 17.06 14.78 -16.11
N VAL A 92 15.76 14.68 -16.35
CA VAL A 92 14.86 15.85 -16.45
C VAL A 92 14.14 16.11 -15.12
N PHE A 93 13.76 15.05 -14.39
CA PHE A 93 12.87 15.13 -13.24
C PHE A 93 13.47 14.56 -11.94
N GLY A 94 14.73 14.07 -11.97
CA GLY A 94 15.32 13.41 -10.81
C GLY A 94 14.48 12.19 -10.38
N ILE A 95 14.18 12.13 -9.08
CA ILE A 95 13.32 11.09 -8.46
C ILE A 95 11.85 11.56 -8.36
N GLY A 96 11.53 12.74 -8.83
CA GLY A 96 10.17 13.32 -8.77
C GLY A 96 9.05 12.35 -9.18
N PRO A 97 9.19 11.57 -10.27
CA PRO A 97 8.15 10.61 -10.68
C PRO A 97 7.86 9.52 -9.65
N GLN A 98 8.88 9.00 -8.94
CA GLN A 98 8.69 8.01 -7.88
C GLN A 98 8.00 8.59 -6.65
N ILE A 99 8.36 9.84 -6.29
CA ILE A 99 7.71 10.57 -5.20
C ILE A 99 6.24 10.80 -5.54
N ALA A 100 5.96 11.32 -6.73
CA ALA A 100 4.59 11.56 -7.20
C ALA A 100 3.74 10.28 -7.22
N ALA A 101 4.32 9.14 -7.62
CA ALA A 101 3.65 7.85 -7.60
C ALA A 101 3.27 7.42 -6.17
N LEU A 102 4.14 7.65 -5.18
CA LEU A 102 3.84 7.38 -3.77
C LEU A 102 2.79 8.33 -3.22
N GLU A 103 2.86 9.60 -3.57
CA GLU A 103 1.87 10.60 -3.15
C GLU A 103 0.48 10.27 -3.69
N GLN A 104 0.37 9.83 -4.95
CA GLN A 104 -0.91 9.40 -5.52
C GLN A 104 -1.55 8.23 -4.77
N MET A 105 -0.78 7.36 -4.13
CA MET A 105 -1.32 6.27 -3.30
C MET A 105 -1.99 6.76 -2.01
N ILE A 106 -1.79 8.01 -1.62
CA ILE A 106 -2.36 8.59 -0.39
C ILE A 106 -3.61 9.41 -0.71
N TYR A 107 -3.65 10.04 -1.87
CA TYR A 107 -4.78 10.86 -2.23
C TYR A 107 -5.95 10.02 -2.74
N PRO A 108 -7.19 10.36 -2.31
CA PRO A 108 -8.37 9.66 -2.81
C PRO A 108 -8.50 9.86 -4.32
N ALA A 109 -8.82 8.78 -5.03
CA ALA A 109 -9.15 8.83 -6.44
C ALA A 109 -10.40 9.73 -6.64
N GLY A 110 -10.20 10.94 -7.16
CA GLY A 110 -11.26 11.86 -7.48
C GLY A 110 -11.35 12.09 -8.99
N PRO A 111 -12.45 12.63 -9.52
CA PRO A 111 -12.59 12.93 -10.95
C PRO A 111 -11.55 13.94 -11.47
N LEU A 112 -10.77 14.52 -10.57
CA LEU A 112 -9.70 15.48 -10.87
C LEU A 112 -8.31 15.01 -10.43
N SER A 113 -8.17 13.79 -9.98
CA SER A 113 -6.88 13.25 -9.52
C SER A 113 -6.00 12.84 -10.70
N GLY A 114 -5.55 13.81 -11.44
CA GLY A 114 -4.52 13.66 -12.44
C GLY A 114 -4.75 14.49 -13.70
N LEU A 115 -3.83 15.39 -13.97
CA LEU A 115 -3.77 16.13 -15.22
C LEU A 115 -3.81 15.22 -16.47
N LEU A 116 -3.34 13.96 -16.33
CA LEU A 116 -3.39 12.96 -17.40
C LEU A 116 -4.80 12.41 -17.63
N GLY A 117 -5.60 12.20 -16.57
CA GLY A 117 -7.01 11.82 -16.70
C GLY A 117 -7.82 12.92 -17.38
N GLN A 118 -7.60 14.17 -16.99
CA GLN A 118 -8.24 15.33 -17.64
C GLN A 118 -7.79 15.52 -19.10
N ALA A 119 -6.51 15.30 -19.39
CA ALA A 119 -6.02 15.40 -20.76
C ALA A 119 -6.57 14.29 -21.65
N LEU A 120 -6.74 13.07 -21.13
CA LEU A 120 -7.35 11.95 -21.86
C LEU A 120 -8.85 12.14 -22.05
N ASP A 121 -9.57 12.64 -21.03
CA ASP A 121 -10.99 13.00 -21.15
C ASP A 121 -11.19 14.20 -22.10
N ALA A 122 -10.29 15.18 -22.09
CA ALA A 122 -10.33 16.31 -23.01
C ALA A 122 -10.06 15.91 -24.48
N VAL A 123 -9.21 14.90 -24.70
CA VAL A 123 -8.93 14.37 -26.06
C VAL A 123 -10.03 13.39 -26.51
N GLY A 124 -10.68 12.68 -25.58
CA GLY A 124 -11.77 11.74 -25.88
C GLY A 124 -13.15 12.40 -26.04
N SER A 125 -13.34 13.62 -25.57
CA SER A 125 -14.63 14.33 -25.62
C SER A 125 -14.78 15.35 -26.74
N VAL A 126 -13.93 15.36 -27.76
CA VAL A 126 -14.19 16.10 -29.00
C VAL A 126 -15.16 15.27 -29.87
N SER A 127 -16.38 15.08 -29.40
CA SER A 127 -17.51 14.79 -30.28
C SER A 127 -18.01 16.13 -30.82
N VAL A 128 -17.63 16.45 -32.03
CA VAL A 128 -18.20 17.56 -32.80
C VAL A 128 -19.65 17.22 -33.10
N SER A 129 -20.58 17.68 -32.26
CA SER A 129 -22.00 17.76 -32.59
C SER A 129 -22.27 19.19 -33.08
N ALA A 130 -22.39 19.32 -34.37
CA ALA A 130 -23.00 20.50 -34.97
C ALA A 130 -24.52 20.38 -34.71
N ASP A 131 -24.98 20.91 -33.58
CA ASP A 131 -26.32 21.49 -33.47
C ASP A 131 -26.52 22.13 -32.07
N GLY A 132 -26.81 23.41 -32.10
CA GLY A 132 -27.70 24.11 -31.20
C GLY A 132 -27.42 24.11 -29.69
N VAL A 133 -26.82 25.21 -29.21
CA VAL A 133 -26.90 25.62 -27.79
C VAL A 133 -28.38 25.90 -27.45
N SER A 134 -28.99 25.08 -26.58
CA SER A 134 -30.20 25.43 -25.85
C SER A 134 -29.93 25.40 -24.34
N ALA A 135 -29.75 26.60 -23.78
CA ALA A 135 -29.84 26.83 -22.34
C ALA A 135 -31.32 26.89 -21.97
N GLY A 136 -31.75 25.97 -21.07
CA GLY A 136 -33.08 26.07 -20.51
C GLY A 136 -33.45 24.86 -19.66
N GLY A 137 -33.35 25.02 -18.34
CA GLY A 137 -33.85 24.00 -17.41
C GLY A 137 -33.50 24.35 -15.98
N SER A 138 -34.43 25.01 -15.27
CA SER A 138 -34.37 25.21 -13.82
C SER A 138 -34.42 23.85 -13.10
N ALA A 139 -33.27 23.29 -12.80
CA ALA A 139 -33.13 22.14 -11.95
C ALA A 139 -33.05 22.63 -10.50
N LYS A 140 -34.01 22.20 -9.65
CA LYS A 140 -33.90 22.28 -8.19
C LYS A 140 -32.51 21.76 -7.77
N PRO A 141 -31.85 22.39 -6.77
CA PRO A 141 -30.60 21.88 -6.26
C PRO A 141 -30.87 20.52 -5.62
N ALA A 142 -30.58 19.45 -6.34
CA ALA A 142 -30.48 18.13 -5.76
C ALA A 142 -29.32 18.19 -4.76
N GLU A 143 -29.59 17.90 -3.49
CA GLU A 143 -28.54 17.64 -2.49
C GLU A 143 -27.64 16.53 -3.07
N ARG A 144 -26.56 16.92 -3.70
CA ARG A 144 -25.49 15.99 -4.08
C ARG A 144 -24.84 15.54 -2.80
N LYS A 145 -25.22 14.36 -2.31
CA LYS A 145 -24.41 13.66 -1.32
C LYS A 145 -23.01 13.60 -1.91
N THR A 146 -22.06 14.31 -1.29
CA THR A 146 -20.65 14.26 -1.67
C THR A 146 -20.26 12.78 -1.67
N PRO A 147 -19.89 12.18 -2.81
CA PRO A 147 -19.48 10.79 -2.83
C PRO A 147 -18.31 10.63 -1.85
N ARG A 148 -18.39 9.63 -0.98
CA ARG A 148 -17.25 9.31 -0.11
C ARG A 148 -16.09 8.95 -1.03
N GLN A 149 -15.06 9.78 -1.01
CA GLN A 149 -13.84 9.49 -1.77
C GLN A 149 -13.20 8.23 -1.17
N SER A 150 -13.07 7.19 -1.98
CA SER A 150 -12.36 5.97 -1.58
C SER A 150 -10.86 6.20 -1.71
N LEU A 151 -10.11 5.78 -0.70
CA LEU A 151 -8.66 5.75 -0.79
C LEU A 151 -8.22 4.62 -1.73
N PRO A 152 -7.08 4.78 -2.43
CA PRO A 152 -6.49 3.74 -3.23
C PRO A 152 -6.26 2.46 -2.43
N ARG A 153 -6.47 1.31 -3.06
CA ARG A 153 -6.18 0.00 -2.45
C ARG A 153 -4.76 -0.37 -2.77
N ILE A 154 -3.99 -0.69 -1.75
CA ILE A 154 -2.56 -0.92 -1.88
C ILE A 154 -2.20 -2.30 -1.35
N LEU A 155 -1.37 -3.04 -2.10
CA LEU A 155 -0.69 -4.23 -1.63
C LEU A 155 0.75 -3.88 -1.28
N PHE A 156 1.17 -4.27 -0.08
CA PHE A 156 2.56 -4.28 0.34
C PHE A 156 3.14 -5.66 0.09
N ILE A 157 4.12 -5.73 -0.80
CA ILE A 157 4.80 -6.96 -1.19
C ILE A 157 6.20 -6.93 -0.57
N TRP A 158 6.50 -7.94 0.25
CA TRP A 158 7.79 -8.08 0.91
C TRP A 158 8.28 -9.52 0.86
N GLY A 159 9.03 -9.82 -0.17
CA GLY A 159 9.45 -11.19 -0.46
C GLY A 159 8.29 -12.08 -0.90
N TYR A 160 8.48 -13.39 -0.79
CA TYR A 160 7.48 -14.37 -1.24
C TYR A 160 6.36 -14.61 -0.22
N THR A 161 6.59 -14.33 1.05
CA THR A 161 5.68 -14.74 2.13
C THR A 161 4.77 -13.63 2.64
N ARG A 162 5.00 -12.39 2.21
CA ARG A 162 4.23 -11.24 2.69
C ARG A 162 3.67 -10.47 1.51
N VAL A 163 2.39 -10.67 1.24
CA VAL A 163 1.57 -9.91 0.32
C VAL A 163 0.35 -9.45 1.11
N LEU A 164 0.36 -8.20 1.55
CA LEU A 164 -0.58 -7.70 2.54
C LEU A 164 -1.35 -6.49 1.97
N PRO A 165 -2.68 -6.48 2.07
CA PRO A 165 -3.45 -5.28 1.79
C PRO A 165 -3.19 -4.27 2.91
N VAL A 166 -2.74 -3.09 2.53
CA VAL A 166 -2.33 -2.04 3.49
C VAL A 166 -2.96 -0.70 3.16
N ARG A 167 -2.98 0.15 4.17
CA ARG A 167 -3.25 1.58 4.04
C ARG A 167 -2.02 2.33 4.53
N ILE A 168 -1.58 3.33 3.79
CA ILE A 168 -0.54 4.26 4.24
C ILE A 168 -1.16 5.16 5.31
N THR A 169 -0.55 5.20 6.48
CA THR A 169 -1.02 5.99 7.64
C THR A 169 -0.19 7.24 7.86
N SER A 170 1.08 7.19 7.47
CA SER A 170 1.99 8.32 7.54
C SER A 170 3.05 8.20 6.46
N MET A 171 3.50 9.33 5.94
CA MET A 171 4.61 9.40 5.01
C MET A 171 5.38 10.69 5.28
N THR A 172 6.68 10.56 5.53
CA THR A 172 7.61 11.68 5.68
C THR A 172 8.64 11.58 4.58
N ILE A 173 8.70 12.59 3.73
CA ILE A 173 9.62 12.67 2.59
C ILE A 173 10.73 13.64 2.96
N THR A 174 11.98 13.17 2.92
CA THR A 174 13.17 13.99 3.13
C THR A 174 13.96 14.02 1.82
N GLU A 175 13.82 15.10 1.09
CA GLU A 175 14.55 15.32 -0.15
C GLU A 175 15.97 15.76 0.16
N GLN A 176 16.94 15.10 -0.45
CA GLN A 176 18.37 15.36 -0.28
C GLN A 176 19.00 15.49 -1.65
N LYS A 177 20.04 16.35 -1.75
CA LYS A 177 20.79 16.58 -2.98
C LYS A 177 19.90 16.89 -4.18
N PHE A 178 20.04 18.08 -4.69
CA PHE A 178 19.28 18.59 -5.83
C PHE A 178 20.21 18.77 -7.03
N ASP A 179 19.66 18.65 -8.21
CA ASP A 179 20.33 19.02 -9.46
C ASP A 179 20.29 20.56 -9.70
N ALA A 180 20.84 20.99 -10.84
CA ALA A 180 20.85 22.41 -11.21
C ALA A 180 19.46 23.02 -11.43
N PHE A 181 18.44 22.20 -11.60
CA PHE A 181 17.05 22.59 -11.78
C PHE A 181 16.20 22.40 -10.52
N LEU A 182 16.85 22.13 -9.38
CA LEU A 182 16.22 21.84 -8.09
C LEU A 182 15.36 20.57 -8.08
N ASN A 183 15.60 19.64 -9.01
CA ASN A 183 14.99 18.32 -8.90
C ASN A 183 15.71 17.47 -7.84
N PRO A 184 14.99 16.73 -6.99
CA PRO A 184 15.63 15.88 -5.99
C PRO A 184 16.35 14.71 -6.66
N VAL A 185 17.62 14.50 -6.30
CA VAL A 185 18.46 13.41 -6.80
C VAL A 185 18.52 12.26 -5.81
N GLN A 186 18.36 12.54 -4.53
CA GLN A 186 18.33 11.55 -3.47
C GLN A 186 17.20 11.88 -2.48
N VAL A 187 16.43 10.86 -2.12
CA VAL A 187 15.27 11.00 -1.23
C VAL A 187 15.24 9.84 -0.26
N GLU A 188 14.90 10.15 0.98
CA GLU A 188 14.60 9.19 2.03
C GLU A 188 13.13 9.36 2.44
N ILE A 189 12.36 8.26 2.41
CA ILE A 189 10.93 8.28 2.67
C ILE A 189 10.62 7.31 3.80
N GLN A 190 10.16 7.84 4.92
CA GLN A 190 9.64 7.04 6.02
C GLN A 190 8.15 6.80 5.80
N ILE A 191 7.73 5.53 5.81
CA ILE A 191 6.36 5.10 5.49
C ILE A 191 5.82 4.28 6.66
N GLY A 192 4.65 4.68 7.15
CA GLY A 192 3.84 3.90 8.08
C GLY A 192 2.68 3.21 7.32
N LEU A 193 2.49 1.93 7.58
CA LEU A 193 1.51 1.08 6.92
C LEU A 193 0.67 0.35 7.96
N ASP A 194 -0.65 0.39 7.83
CA ASP A 194 -1.58 -0.46 8.58
C ASP A 194 -2.12 -1.57 7.69
N VAL A 195 -2.08 -2.81 8.17
CA VAL A 195 -2.65 -3.96 7.47
C VAL A 195 -4.16 -3.94 7.63
N LEU A 196 -4.88 -4.01 6.50
CA LEU A 196 -6.33 -4.02 6.49
C LEU A 196 -6.84 -5.41 6.90
N SER A 197 -7.74 -5.44 7.89
CA SER A 197 -8.44 -6.66 8.27
C SER A 197 -9.68 -6.82 7.38
N LEU A 198 -9.62 -7.77 6.43
CA LEU A 198 -10.67 -8.02 5.47
C LEU A 198 -11.41 -9.32 5.80
N ALA A 199 -12.73 -9.28 5.85
CA ALA A 199 -13.56 -10.47 6.00
C ALA A 199 -13.78 -11.17 4.65
N LYS A 200 -14.15 -12.45 4.69
CA LYS A 200 -14.49 -13.24 3.49
C LYS A 200 -15.61 -12.62 2.65
N THR A 201 -16.51 -11.89 3.29
CA THR A 201 -17.63 -11.18 2.66
C THR A 201 -17.26 -9.83 2.07
N SER A 202 -16.01 -9.37 2.27
CA SER A 202 -15.52 -8.11 1.72
C SER A 202 -15.66 -8.07 0.20
N PRO A 203 -16.02 -6.93 -0.39
CA PRO A 203 -16.01 -6.74 -1.84
C PRO A 203 -14.58 -6.79 -2.42
N ASP A 204 -13.58 -6.54 -1.59
CA ASP A 204 -12.16 -6.61 -1.96
C ASP A 204 -11.64 -8.05 -1.94
N LYS A 205 -11.85 -8.76 -3.05
CA LYS A 205 -11.41 -10.16 -3.19
C LYS A 205 -9.90 -10.31 -3.32
N ILE A 206 -9.23 -9.33 -3.94
CA ILE A 206 -7.77 -9.35 -4.13
C ILE A 206 -7.09 -9.16 -2.77
N GLY A 207 -7.48 -8.15 -2.02
CA GLY A 207 -6.94 -7.91 -0.68
C GLY A 207 -7.20 -9.08 0.26
N TYR A 208 -8.42 -9.66 0.25
CA TYR A 208 -8.72 -10.84 1.06
C TYR A 208 -7.85 -12.05 0.66
N GLY A 209 -7.66 -12.28 -0.65
CA GLY A 209 -6.80 -13.34 -1.17
C GLY A 209 -5.34 -13.18 -0.72
N ALA A 210 -4.80 -11.96 -0.81
CA ALA A 210 -3.45 -11.62 -0.37
C ALA A 210 -3.27 -11.87 1.13
N LEU A 211 -4.25 -11.51 1.95
CA LEU A 211 -4.26 -11.74 3.39
C LEU A 211 -4.26 -13.24 3.72
N THR A 212 -5.10 -14.00 3.03
CA THR A 212 -5.20 -15.46 3.20
C THR A 212 -3.90 -16.14 2.80
N TYR A 213 -3.31 -15.74 1.68
CA TYR A 213 -2.00 -16.22 1.24
C TYR A 213 -0.91 -15.99 2.28
N SER A 214 -0.81 -14.75 2.78
CA SER A 214 0.20 -14.40 3.78
C SER A 214 0.00 -15.12 5.12
N ARG A 215 -1.26 -15.39 5.52
CA ARG A 215 -1.57 -16.20 6.69
C ARG A 215 -1.12 -17.66 6.49
N GLY A 216 -1.47 -18.27 5.37
CA GLY A 216 -1.02 -19.62 5.04
C GLY A 216 0.50 -19.76 4.98
N ALA A 217 1.19 -18.73 4.47
CA ALA A 217 2.66 -18.70 4.50
C ALA A 217 3.24 -18.61 5.92
N LYS A 218 2.59 -17.86 6.82
CA LYS A 218 2.96 -17.82 8.25
C LYS A 218 2.74 -19.17 8.93
N ASP A 219 1.60 -19.81 8.65
CA ASP A 219 1.27 -21.14 9.21
C ASP A 219 2.29 -22.20 8.77
N ALA A 220 2.66 -22.20 7.48
CA ALA A 220 3.70 -23.09 6.96
C ALA A 220 5.06 -22.86 7.66
N GLN A 221 5.45 -21.59 7.88
CA GLN A 221 6.67 -21.27 8.62
C GLN A 221 6.61 -21.70 10.09
N ALA A 222 5.44 -21.62 10.72
CA ALA A 222 5.23 -22.08 12.10
C ALA A 222 5.40 -23.60 12.21
N ILE A 223 4.88 -24.36 11.24
CA ILE A 223 5.07 -25.82 11.18
C ILE A 223 6.55 -26.17 11.04
N LEU A 224 7.30 -25.45 10.19
CA LEU A 224 8.75 -25.67 10.06
C LEU A 224 9.49 -25.38 11.37
N ASN A 225 9.07 -24.35 12.10
CA ASN A 225 9.65 -24.06 13.41
C ASN A 225 9.32 -25.15 14.44
N LEU A 226 8.11 -25.74 14.39
CA LEU A 226 7.75 -26.85 15.28
C LEU A 226 8.65 -28.07 15.03
N ALA A 227 8.92 -28.42 13.78
CA ALA A 227 9.84 -29.51 13.44
C ALA A 227 11.24 -29.28 14.05
N LYS A 228 11.76 -28.06 13.95
CA LYS A 228 13.04 -27.69 14.56
C LYS A 228 12.97 -27.71 16.11
N ALA A 229 11.86 -27.30 16.70
CA ALA A 229 11.69 -27.32 18.16
C ALA A 229 11.66 -28.73 18.73
N ILE A 230 11.12 -29.71 17.99
CA ILE A 230 11.12 -31.13 18.39
C ILE A 230 12.56 -31.68 18.41
N GLU A 231 13.38 -31.33 17.40
CA GLU A 231 14.79 -31.70 17.34
C GLU A 231 15.57 -31.14 18.55
N LEU A 232 15.37 -29.84 18.84
CA LEU A 232 16.01 -29.19 20.00
C LEU A 232 15.51 -29.71 21.34
N ALA A 233 14.24 -30.11 21.46
CA ALA A 233 13.69 -30.67 22.69
C ALA A 233 14.30 -32.02 23.01
N ALA A 234 14.66 -32.84 22.03
CA ALA A 234 15.37 -34.10 22.22
C ALA A 234 16.77 -33.91 22.84
N ASP A 235 17.40 -32.75 22.58
CA ASP A 235 18.72 -32.45 23.17
C ASP A 235 18.63 -31.87 24.59
N ILE A 236 17.46 -31.34 24.99
CA ILE A 236 17.27 -30.67 26.29
C ILE A 236 16.77 -31.67 27.38
N ILE A 237 16.05 -32.70 26.97
CA ILE A 237 15.51 -33.71 27.90
C ILE A 237 16.44 -34.93 27.90
N PRO A 238 17.41 -35.03 28.81
CA PRO A 238 18.19 -36.25 28.96
C PRO A 238 17.28 -37.30 29.56
N PHE A 239 17.05 -38.38 28.85
CA PHE A 239 16.40 -39.58 29.36
C PHE A 239 17.37 -40.38 30.21
#